data_d8eaae9d6c0b205776fd213fb46912f0
#
_entry.id   d8eaae9d6c0b205776fd213fb46912f0
#
_cell.length_a   1.000
_cell.length_b   1.000
_cell.length_c   1.000
_cell.angle_alpha   90.00
_cell.angle_beta   90.00
_cell.angle_gamma   90.00
#
_symmetry.space_group_name_H-M   'P 1'
#
loop_
_entity.id
_entity.type
_entity.pdbx_description
1 polymer ?
#
loop_
_entity_poly.entity_id
_entity_poly.type
_entity_poly.pdbx_seq_one_letter_code
_entity_poly.pdbx_strand_id
1 'polypeptide(L)'
;PGDIPPVDLIHTLPRRFRSIAVPSKVAQAKYAAQYLKELPLEERTSTAVILADEDLLMPLLESLSPDIGPINITMGMPLASLPVHGLTEAFIQLHTKATATGHELDALERLLLHPFLHQGAATSQTIAELRTLQLTRPDMDVILQIASEQGLYAPLELGQAITPLETRTAIEFPERFNALLAYAKQIRSNDQLVQEQLFRMAKLQRRLHLALARASASDIDLKSYAELRKRLVREEQLAFFGEPLQGMQIMGFLEARAIDHTHVLLLGANDGTLPRNT
;
A
#
# COMPACT_ATOMS: atom_id res chain seq x y z
N PRO A 1 44.76 -26.39 -1.52
CA PRO A 1 43.56 -25.83 -0.99
C PRO A 1 43.29 -26.54 0.32
N GLY A 2 43.61 -25.87 1.47
CA GLY A 2 43.42 -26.45 2.80
C GLY A 2 41.93 -26.52 3.09
N ASP A 3 41.49 -27.70 3.55
CA ASP A 3 40.15 -27.90 4.12
C ASP A 3 39.99 -26.98 5.34
N ILE A 4 39.17 -25.97 5.20
CA ILE A 4 38.74 -25.17 6.33
C ILE A 4 37.72 -26.05 7.08
N PRO A 5 38.04 -26.50 8.32
CA PRO A 5 37.10 -27.32 9.06
C PRO A 5 35.79 -26.52 9.28
N PRO A 6 34.62 -27.14 9.18
CA PRO A 6 33.36 -26.46 9.45
C PRO A 6 33.38 -25.98 10.92
N VAL A 7 33.37 -24.67 11.10
CA VAL A 7 33.29 -24.07 12.44
C VAL A 7 31.85 -24.26 12.91
N ASP A 8 31.65 -25.19 13.85
CA ASP A 8 30.34 -25.44 14.44
C ASP A 8 29.98 -24.32 15.46
N LEU A 9 29.70 -23.15 14.96
CA LEU A 9 29.28 -22.00 15.78
C LEU A 9 27.90 -22.19 16.41
N ILE A 10 27.12 -23.14 15.90
CA ILE A 10 25.74 -23.36 16.42
C ILE A 10 25.77 -23.93 17.83
N HIS A 11 26.73 -24.81 18.14
CA HIS A 11 26.83 -25.47 19.43
C HIS A 11 27.79 -24.79 20.40
N THR A 12 28.63 -23.87 19.94
CA THR A 12 29.72 -23.29 20.77
C THR A 12 29.41 -21.92 21.36
N LEU A 13 28.44 -21.17 20.82
CA LEU A 13 28.09 -19.83 21.34
C LEU A 13 26.88 -19.89 22.28
N PRO A 14 26.94 -19.23 23.44
CA PRO A 14 25.77 -19.14 24.33
C PRO A 14 24.65 -18.36 23.66
N ARG A 15 23.50 -18.97 23.54
CA ARG A 15 22.31 -18.35 22.95
C ARG A 15 21.17 -18.33 23.96
N ARG A 16 20.45 -17.21 24.00
CA ARG A 16 19.21 -17.11 24.76
C ARG A 16 18.05 -17.15 23.77
N PHE A 17 17.15 -18.09 23.95
CA PHE A 17 15.95 -18.24 23.16
C PHE A 17 14.71 -18.04 24.05
N ARG A 18 13.75 -17.24 23.57
CA ARG A 18 12.48 -17.02 24.23
C ARG A 18 11.36 -17.10 23.20
N SER A 19 10.39 -17.98 23.45
CA SER A 19 9.17 -18.08 22.64
C SER A 19 8.00 -17.46 23.37
N ILE A 20 7.17 -16.70 22.66
CA ILE A 20 6.02 -15.99 23.21
C ILE A 20 4.83 -16.19 22.28
N ALA A 21 3.74 -16.74 22.80
CA ALA A 21 2.51 -16.89 22.07
C ALA A 21 1.68 -15.60 22.15
N VAL A 22 1.31 -15.07 20.99
CA VAL A 22 0.49 -13.85 20.88
C VAL A 22 -0.68 -14.09 19.91
N PRO A 23 -1.92 -13.77 20.26
CA PRO A 23 -3.12 -14.30 19.61
C PRO A 23 -3.44 -13.73 18.23
N SER A 24 -2.81 -12.63 17.79
CA SER A 24 -3.10 -12.04 16.47
C SER A 24 -1.90 -11.31 15.87
N LYS A 25 -1.90 -11.09 14.54
CA LYS A 25 -0.85 -10.33 13.84
C LYS A 25 -0.65 -8.94 14.45
N VAL A 26 -1.72 -8.19 14.69
CA VAL A 26 -1.66 -6.84 15.29
C VAL A 26 -1.10 -6.89 16.71
N ALA A 27 -1.49 -7.87 17.52
CA ALA A 27 -0.97 -8.02 18.86
C ALA A 27 0.52 -8.40 18.86
N GLN A 28 0.97 -9.26 17.92
CA GLN A 28 2.38 -9.57 17.71
C GLN A 28 3.19 -8.31 17.37
N ALA A 29 2.69 -7.50 16.44
CA ALA A 29 3.32 -6.24 16.04
C ALA A 29 3.45 -5.26 17.23
N LYS A 30 2.38 -5.07 17.98
CA LYS A 30 2.39 -4.22 19.20
C LYS A 30 3.32 -4.73 20.28
N TYR A 31 3.35 -6.04 20.51
CA TYR A 31 4.27 -6.65 21.47
C TYR A 31 5.73 -6.43 21.04
N ALA A 32 6.05 -6.66 19.77
CA ALA A 32 7.37 -6.42 19.21
C ALA A 32 7.78 -4.95 19.34
N ALA A 33 6.89 -4.01 19.01
CA ALA A 33 7.14 -2.59 19.13
C ALA A 33 7.41 -2.17 20.60
N GLN A 34 6.64 -2.71 21.56
CA GLN A 34 6.85 -2.46 22.98
C GLN A 34 8.20 -3.03 23.44
N TYR A 35 8.52 -4.26 23.07
CA TYR A 35 9.79 -4.89 23.39
C TYR A 35 10.98 -4.08 22.84
N LEU A 36 10.91 -3.64 21.58
CA LEU A 36 11.94 -2.83 20.94
C LEU A 36 12.12 -1.47 21.66
N LYS A 37 11.04 -0.87 22.13
CA LYS A 37 11.08 0.39 22.87
C LYS A 37 11.81 0.25 24.21
N GLU A 38 11.71 -0.91 24.86
CA GLU A 38 12.36 -1.20 26.14
C GLU A 38 13.85 -1.51 26.02
N LEU A 39 14.33 -1.86 24.81
CA LEU A 39 15.75 -2.09 24.55
C LEU A 39 16.56 -0.77 24.61
N PRO A 40 17.80 -0.81 25.12
CA PRO A 40 18.75 0.29 24.95
C PRO A 40 18.97 0.63 23.47
N LEU A 41 19.26 1.89 23.16
CA LEU A 41 19.42 2.35 21.76
C LEU A 41 20.48 1.54 21.01
N GLU A 42 21.60 1.21 21.65
CA GLU A 42 22.69 0.41 21.06
C GLU A 42 22.21 -1.01 20.67
N GLU A 43 21.40 -1.63 21.53
CA GLU A 43 20.83 -2.95 21.23
C GLU A 43 19.78 -2.88 20.13
N ARG A 44 18.97 -1.81 20.07
CA ARG A 44 18.00 -1.61 18.96
C ARG A 44 18.69 -1.55 17.61
N THR A 45 19.78 -0.81 17.50
CA THR A 45 20.51 -0.65 16.23
C THR A 45 21.15 -1.96 15.74
N SER A 46 21.46 -2.88 16.66
CA SER A 46 22.00 -4.22 16.34
C SER A 46 20.92 -5.31 16.26
N THR A 47 19.64 -4.92 16.35
CA THR A 47 18.50 -5.85 16.30
C THR A 47 18.03 -6.03 14.86
N ALA A 48 17.80 -7.29 14.47
CA ALA A 48 17.03 -7.65 13.29
C ALA A 48 15.61 -8.10 13.69
N VAL A 49 14.62 -7.50 13.04
CA VAL A 49 13.24 -7.97 13.09
C VAL A 49 12.97 -8.74 11.81
N ILE A 50 12.80 -10.04 11.94
CA ILE A 50 12.58 -10.95 10.81
C ILE A 50 11.09 -11.27 10.75
N LEU A 51 10.48 -11.03 9.58
CA LEU A 51 9.08 -11.31 9.34
C LEU A 51 8.95 -12.61 8.56
N ALA A 52 8.47 -13.68 9.22
CA ALA A 52 8.12 -14.91 8.54
C ALA A 52 6.81 -14.77 7.75
N ASP A 53 5.97 -13.83 8.15
CA ASP A 53 4.74 -13.41 7.48
C ASP A 53 4.87 -11.92 7.13
N GLU A 54 5.01 -11.61 5.85
CA GLU A 54 5.23 -10.25 5.34
C GLU A 54 4.07 -9.29 5.62
N ASP A 55 2.85 -9.81 5.83
CA ASP A 55 1.68 -9.00 6.23
C ASP A 55 1.85 -8.33 7.60
N LEU A 56 2.83 -8.76 8.40
CA LEU A 56 3.15 -8.12 9.68
C LEU A 56 3.89 -6.79 9.54
N LEU A 57 4.41 -6.45 8.35
CA LEU A 57 5.21 -5.25 8.16
C LEU A 57 4.42 -3.98 8.48
N MET A 58 3.24 -3.80 7.89
CA MET A 58 2.45 -2.58 8.15
C MET A 58 1.99 -2.46 9.60
N PRO A 59 1.37 -3.49 10.21
CA PRO A 59 1.05 -3.45 11.65
C PRO A 59 2.25 -3.14 12.55
N LEU A 60 3.44 -3.63 12.19
CA LEU A 60 4.67 -3.33 12.92
C LEU A 60 5.05 -1.87 12.78
N LEU A 61 5.14 -1.34 11.55
CA LEU A 61 5.51 0.06 11.29
C LEU A 61 4.56 1.05 11.97
N GLU A 62 3.25 0.77 11.94
CA GLU A 62 2.23 1.58 12.62
C GLU A 62 2.30 1.51 14.15
N SER A 63 2.88 0.43 14.69
CA SER A 63 3.02 0.23 16.14
C SER A 63 4.33 0.78 16.69
N LEU A 64 5.33 1.03 15.84
CA LEU A 64 6.61 1.58 16.28
C LEU A 64 6.45 3.02 16.76
N SER A 65 7.15 3.34 17.85
CA SER A 65 7.20 4.72 18.37
C SER A 65 8.03 5.62 17.45
N PRO A 66 7.68 6.91 17.28
CA PRO A 66 8.48 7.85 16.48
C PRO A 66 9.94 8.00 16.95
N ASP A 67 10.21 7.70 18.22
CA ASP A 67 11.53 7.76 18.87
C ASP A 67 12.30 6.42 18.82
N ILE A 68 11.84 5.46 18.01
CA ILE A 68 12.50 4.14 17.90
C ILE A 68 13.93 4.22 17.34
N GLY A 69 14.23 5.28 16.60
CA GLY A 69 15.50 5.49 15.91
C GLY A 69 15.46 5.11 14.43
N PRO A 70 16.62 5.09 13.77
CA PRO A 70 16.72 4.74 12.35
C PRO A 70 16.28 3.29 12.10
N ILE A 71 15.50 3.09 11.05
CA ILE A 71 15.02 1.79 10.60
C ILE A 71 15.43 1.59 9.15
N ASN A 72 15.99 0.43 8.86
CA ASN A 72 16.23 -0.04 7.50
C ASN A 72 15.30 -1.21 7.18
N ILE A 73 14.51 -1.07 6.12
CA ILE A 73 13.60 -2.11 5.65
C ILE A 73 14.13 -2.66 4.34
N THR A 74 14.60 -3.92 4.37
CA THR A 74 15.21 -4.56 3.21
C THR A 74 14.23 -5.38 2.37
N MET A 75 13.06 -5.69 2.92
CA MET A 75 12.01 -6.41 2.20
C MET A 75 11.16 -5.45 1.37
N GLY A 76 10.71 -5.92 0.21
CA GLY A 76 9.69 -5.22 -0.58
C GLY A 76 8.29 -5.50 -0.02
N MET A 77 7.40 -4.51 -0.16
CA MET A 77 5.99 -4.70 0.15
C MET A 77 5.21 -4.91 -1.14
N PRO A 78 4.42 -5.99 -1.25
CA PRO A 78 3.57 -6.18 -2.43
C PRO A 78 2.66 -4.98 -2.66
N LEU A 79 2.68 -4.39 -3.86
CA LEU A 79 1.85 -3.24 -4.19
C LEU A 79 0.35 -3.57 -4.04
N ALA A 80 -0.01 -4.86 -4.20
CA ALA A 80 -1.36 -5.36 -4.00
C ALA A 80 -1.89 -5.25 -2.56
N SER A 81 -1.01 -5.22 -1.55
CA SER A 81 -1.39 -5.08 -0.14
C SER A 81 -1.45 -3.61 0.32
N LEU A 82 -1.06 -2.67 -0.53
CA LEU A 82 -1.00 -1.25 -0.20
C LEU A 82 -2.33 -0.52 -0.48
N PRO A 83 -2.65 0.54 0.29
CA PRO A 83 -3.86 1.33 0.08
C PRO A 83 -4.04 1.85 -1.34
N VAL A 84 -2.97 2.19 -2.06
CA VAL A 84 -3.04 2.65 -3.46
C VAL A 84 -3.72 1.63 -4.40
N HIS A 85 -3.63 0.33 -4.08
CA HIS A 85 -4.35 -0.69 -4.83
C HIS A 85 -5.86 -0.56 -4.61
N GLY A 86 -6.31 -0.37 -3.36
CA GLY A 86 -7.71 -0.12 -3.02
C GLY A 86 -8.27 1.13 -3.71
N LEU A 87 -7.50 2.23 -3.73
CA LEU A 87 -7.86 3.43 -4.47
C LEU A 87 -8.13 3.13 -5.95
N THR A 88 -7.23 2.36 -6.56
CA THR A 88 -7.34 2.04 -7.98
C THR A 88 -8.52 1.13 -8.28
N GLU A 89 -8.80 0.16 -7.41
CA GLU A 89 -9.97 -0.71 -7.54
C GLU A 89 -11.29 0.08 -7.41
N ALA A 90 -11.37 0.99 -6.43
CA ALA A 90 -12.53 1.87 -6.27
C ALA A 90 -12.74 2.75 -7.51
N PHE A 91 -11.67 3.26 -8.08
CA PHE A 91 -11.72 4.08 -9.30
C PHE A 91 -12.17 3.30 -10.54
N ILE A 92 -11.67 2.08 -10.73
CA ILE A 92 -12.12 1.20 -11.81
C ILE A 92 -13.60 0.86 -11.65
N GLN A 93 -14.04 0.56 -10.43
CA GLN A 93 -15.46 0.27 -10.17
C GLN A 93 -16.33 1.48 -10.46
N LEU A 94 -15.90 2.70 -10.13
CA LEU A 94 -16.61 3.93 -10.46
C LEU A 94 -16.88 4.01 -11.95
N HIS A 95 -15.86 3.86 -12.78
CA HIS A 95 -16.00 3.96 -14.24
C HIS A 95 -16.70 2.77 -14.89
N THR A 96 -16.52 1.56 -14.37
CA THR A 96 -17.20 0.35 -14.90
C THR A 96 -18.71 0.44 -14.74
N LYS A 97 -19.18 1.09 -13.68
CA LYS A 97 -20.59 1.28 -13.36
C LYS A 97 -21.16 2.62 -13.84
N ALA A 98 -20.35 3.49 -14.42
CA ALA A 98 -20.76 4.79 -14.89
C ALA A 98 -21.79 4.69 -16.04
N THR A 99 -22.62 5.70 -16.17
CA THR A 99 -23.42 6.01 -17.37
C THR A 99 -22.82 7.22 -18.10
N ALA A 100 -23.38 7.60 -19.22
CA ALA A 100 -22.90 8.78 -19.96
C ALA A 100 -23.00 10.09 -19.15
N THR A 101 -23.91 10.19 -18.19
CA THR A 101 -24.20 11.43 -17.43
C THR A 101 -23.70 11.41 -16.01
N GLY A 102 -23.40 10.24 -15.40
CA GLY A 102 -23.03 10.22 -13.99
C GLY A 102 -22.63 8.85 -13.47
N HIS A 103 -22.27 8.85 -12.20
CA HIS A 103 -21.80 7.68 -11.46
C HIS A 103 -22.83 7.20 -10.43
N GLU A 104 -22.78 5.90 -10.12
CA GLU A 104 -23.49 5.40 -8.93
C GLU A 104 -22.95 6.07 -7.66
N LEU A 105 -23.87 6.60 -6.84
CA LEU A 105 -23.50 7.30 -5.62
C LEU A 105 -22.63 6.43 -4.69
N ASP A 106 -22.99 5.16 -4.52
CA ASP A 106 -22.21 4.23 -3.68
C ASP A 106 -20.77 4.01 -4.19
N ALA A 107 -20.56 4.05 -5.50
CA ALA A 107 -19.22 3.91 -6.09
C ALA A 107 -18.40 5.19 -5.88
N LEU A 108 -19.05 6.36 -6.03
CA LEU A 108 -18.45 7.67 -5.75
C LEU A 108 -18.07 7.81 -4.26
N GLU A 109 -18.96 7.44 -3.36
CA GLU A 109 -18.70 7.46 -1.92
C GLU A 109 -17.50 6.61 -1.56
N ARG A 110 -17.42 5.38 -2.08
CA ARG A 110 -16.28 4.48 -1.86
C ARG A 110 -14.97 5.10 -2.29
N LEU A 111 -14.98 5.82 -3.41
CA LEU A 111 -13.79 6.52 -3.87
C LEU A 111 -13.44 7.70 -2.95
N LEU A 112 -14.39 8.57 -2.63
CA LEU A 112 -14.15 9.77 -1.82
C LEU A 112 -13.78 9.44 -0.36
N LEU A 113 -14.29 8.34 0.20
CA LEU A 113 -13.94 7.86 1.54
C LEU A 113 -12.59 7.14 1.60
N HIS A 114 -11.95 6.91 0.45
CA HIS A 114 -10.63 6.29 0.46
C HIS A 114 -9.61 7.17 1.22
N PRO A 115 -8.73 6.59 2.08
CA PRO A 115 -7.79 7.37 2.91
C PRO A 115 -6.95 8.38 2.15
N PHE A 116 -6.63 8.14 0.88
CA PHE A 116 -5.83 9.05 0.07
C PHE A 116 -6.62 10.27 -0.44
N LEU A 117 -7.93 10.18 -0.52
CA LEU A 117 -8.81 11.24 -1.02
C LEU A 117 -9.63 11.91 0.09
N HIS A 118 -9.83 11.23 1.22
CA HIS A 118 -10.66 11.71 2.30
C HIS A 118 -10.09 12.99 2.94
N GLN A 119 -10.89 14.04 2.98
CA GLN A 119 -10.53 15.38 3.47
C GLN A 119 -11.35 15.78 4.72
N GLY A 120 -11.56 14.84 5.61
CA GLY A 120 -12.25 15.08 6.88
C GLY A 120 -13.73 15.48 6.71
N ALA A 121 -14.10 16.59 7.35
CA ALA A 121 -15.48 17.07 7.36
C ALA A 121 -16.01 17.39 5.95
N ALA A 122 -15.19 17.99 5.09
CA ALA A 122 -15.59 18.35 3.73
C ALA A 122 -16.08 17.14 2.92
N THR A 123 -15.35 16.03 2.96
CA THR A 123 -15.77 14.78 2.29
C THR A 123 -17.06 14.23 2.89
N SER A 124 -17.16 14.19 4.23
CA SER A 124 -18.33 13.64 4.90
C SER A 124 -19.59 14.46 4.64
N GLN A 125 -19.48 15.79 4.61
CA GLN A 125 -20.57 16.71 4.31
C GLN A 125 -20.99 16.62 2.83
N THR A 126 -20.04 16.55 1.91
CA THR A 126 -20.32 16.32 0.47
C THR A 126 -21.15 15.06 0.27
N ILE A 127 -20.75 13.95 0.89
CA ILE A 127 -21.49 12.68 0.79
C ILE A 127 -22.88 12.79 1.42
N ALA A 128 -22.97 13.40 2.62
CA ALA A 128 -24.25 13.57 3.31
C ALA A 128 -25.23 14.38 2.46
N GLU A 129 -24.77 15.48 1.85
CA GLU A 129 -25.60 16.33 1.00
C GLU A 129 -26.05 15.59 -0.27
N LEU A 130 -25.15 14.88 -0.94
CA LEU A 130 -25.50 14.05 -2.10
C LEU A 130 -26.56 13.00 -1.77
N ARG A 131 -26.52 12.41 -0.57
CA ARG A 131 -27.54 11.46 -0.10
C ARG A 131 -28.92 12.10 0.11
N THR A 132 -28.98 13.37 0.53
CA THR A 132 -30.25 14.07 0.74
C THR A 132 -31.03 14.22 -0.56
N LEU A 133 -30.35 14.24 -1.70
CA LEU A 133 -30.98 14.33 -3.02
C LEU A 133 -31.75 13.06 -3.42
N GLN A 134 -31.53 11.95 -2.72
CA GLN A 134 -32.13 10.63 -3.03
C GLN A 134 -31.91 10.16 -4.48
N LEU A 135 -30.84 10.64 -5.13
CA LEU A 135 -30.47 10.26 -6.48
C LEU A 135 -29.52 9.06 -6.42
N THR A 136 -29.85 8.01 -7.17
CA THR A 136 -28.96 6.85 -7.32
C THR A 136 -27.71 7.23 -8.13
N ARG A 137 -27.86 8.18 -9.07
CA ARG A 137 -26.83 8.67 -9.99
C ARG A 137 -26.93 10.18 -10.13
N PRO A 138 -26.28 10.96 -9.27
CA PRO A 138 -26.20 12.40 -9.44
C PRO A 138 -25.37 12.76 -10.67
N ASP A 139 -25.76 13.80 -11.36
CA ASP A 139 -25.00 14.35 -12.48
C ASP A 139 -23.69 14.99 -12.03
N MET A 140 -22.70 15.05 -12.91
CA MET A 140 -21.37 15.58 -12.60
C MET A 140 -21.40 17.02 -12.10
N ASP A 141 -22.24 17.87 -12.67
CA ASP A 141 -22.38 19.28 -12.25
C ASP A 141 -22.88 19.39 -10.81
N VAL A 142 -23.85 18.54 -10.44
CA VAL A 142 -24.38 18.47 -9.07
C VAL A 142 -23.29 18.02 -8.10
N ILE A 143 -22.52 16.98 -8.45
CA ILE A 143 -21.41 16.47 -7.64
C ILE A 143 -20.39 17.58 -7.38
N LEU A 144 -19.96 18.28 -8.44
CA LEU A 144 -18.91 19.30 -8.35
C LEU A 144 -19.40 20.55 -7.61
N GLN A 145 -20.66 20.95 -7.82
CA GLN A 145 -21.26 22.06 -7.09
C GLN A 145 -21.27 21.77 -5.59
N ILE A 146 -21.83 20.65 -5.16
CA ILE A 146 -21.88 20.28 -3.73
C ILE A 146 -20.47 20.14 -3.17
N ALA A 147 -19.55 19.50 -3.88
CA ALA A 147 -18.16 19.36 -3.44
C ALA A 147 -17.50 20.73 -3.19
N SER A 148 -17.75 21.70 -4.07
CA SER A 148 -17.28 23.08 -3.92
C SER A 148 -17.91 23.80 -2.72
N GLU A 149 -19.23 23.70 -2.55
CA GLU A 149 -19.99 24.31 -1.44
C GLU A 149 -19.56 23.76 -0.08
N GLN A 150 -19.24 22.47 -0.01
CA GLN A 150 -18.75 21.80 1.21
C GLN A 150 -17.24 21.97 1.43
N GLY A 151 -16.55 22.74 0.58
CA GLY A 151 -15.14 23.06 0.76
C GLY A 151 -14.19 21.92 0.45
N LEU A 152 -14.58 20.99 -0.44
CA LEU A 152 -13.66 19.95 -0.93
C LEU A 152 -12.53 20.64 -1.71
N TYR A 153 -11.29 20.25 -1.43
CA TYR A 153 -10.13 20.81 -2.12
C TYR A 153 -10.16 20.48 -3.61
N ALA A 154 -9.93 21.50 -4.44
CA ALA A 154 -9.77 21.37 -5.89
C ALA A 154 -10.85 20.48 -6.55
N PRO A 155 -12.16 20.81 -6.43
CA PRO A 155 -13.22 19.98 -6.97
C PRO A 155 -13.16 19.83 -8.50
N LEU A 156 -12.60 20.80 -9.23
CA LEU A 156 -12.45 20.72 -10.68
C LEU A 156 -11.44 19.65 -11.09
N GLU A 157 -10.32 19.52 -10.38
CA GLU A 157 -9.33 18.48 -10.61
C GLU A 157 -9.90 17.09 -10.28
N LEU A 158 -10.69 16.97 -9.21
CA LEU A 158 -11.47 15.78 -8.96
C LEU A 158 -12.41 15.47 -10.12
N GLY A 159 -13.12 16.48 -10.64
CA GLY A 159 -14.01 16.38 -11.78
C GLY A 159 -13.32 15.81 -13.03
N GLN A 160 -12.11 16.27 -13.34
CA GLN A 160 -11.32 15.74 -14.45
C GLN A 160 -11.06 14.24 -14.30
N ALA A 161 -10.77 13.78 -13.09
CA ALA A 161 -10.55 12.37 -12.82
C ALA A 161 -11.82 11.54 -12.96
N ILE A 162 -12.92 11.99 -12.35
CA ILE A 162 -14.16 11.22 -12.28
C ILE A 162 -15.14 11.43 -13.45
N THR A 163 -14.81 12.28 -14.44
CA THR A 163 -15.66 12.38 -15.65
C THR A 163 -15.85 11.00 -16.27
N PRO A 164 -17.09 10.56 -16.57
CA PRO A 164 -17.35 9.26 -17.16
C PRO A 164 -16.60 9.06 -18.47
N LEU A 165 -16.18 7.81 -18.73
CA LEU A 165 -15.53 7.44 -19.99
C LEU A 165 -16.57 7.41 -21.12
N GLU A 166 -16.27 8.00 -22.25
CA GLU A 166 -17.16 8.04 -23.42
C GLU A 166 -17.28 6.66 -24.07
N THR A 167 -16.16 5.96 -24.22
CA THR A 167 -16.07 4.72 -25.01
C THR A 167 -16.14 3.43 -24.15
N ARG A 168 -16.10 3.51 -22.84
CA ARG A 168 -15.94 2.36 -21.92
C ARG A 168 -14.76 1.44 -22.25
N THR A 169 -13.84 1.92 -23.03
CA THR A 169 -12.59 1.22 -23.36
C THR A 169 -11.45 1.72 -22.48
N ALA A 170 -10.36 0.97 -22.48
CA ALA A 170 -9.18 1.33 -21.73
C ALA A 170 -8.41 2.53 -22.33
N ILE A 171 -8.82 3.05 -23.48
CA ILE A 171 -8.08 4.08 -24.20
C ILE A 171 -8.07 5.43 -23.44
N GLU A 172 -9.18 5.81 -22.84
CA GLU A 172 -9.34 7.05 -22.06
C GLU A 172 -8.95 6.90 -20.59
N PHE A 173 -9.00 5.67 -20.09
CA PHE A 173 -8.76 5.37 -18.67
C PHE A 173 -7.42 5.88 -18.15
N PRO A 174 -6.28 5.76 -18.84
CA PRO A 174 -4.99 6.24 -18.36
C PRO A 174 -4.96 7.73 -18.06
N GLU A 175 -5.63 8.55 -18.84
CA GLU A 175 -5.72 10.00 -18.62
C GLU A 175 -6.48 10.32 -17.34
N ARG A 176 -7.68 9.75 -17.19
CA ARG A 176 -8.50 9.89 -15.98
C ARG A 176 -7.80 9.37 -14.74
N PHE A 177 -7.11 8.26 -14.88
CA PHE A 177 -6.36 7.67 -13.78
C PHE A 177 -5.16 8.54 -13.35
N ASN A 178 -4.44 9.11 -14.31
CA ASN A 178 -3.35 10.04 -14.02
C ASN A 178 -3.87 11.31 -13.32
N ALA A 179 -5.03 11.82 -13.71
CA ALA A 179 -5.69 12.94 -13.04
C ALA A 179 -6.03 12.58 -11.57
N LEU A 180 -6.57 11.38 -11.32
CA LEU A 180 -6.81 10.89 -9.96
C LEU A 180 -5.54 10.83 -9.11
N LEU A 181 -4.46 10.25 -9.66
CA LEU A 181 -3.19 10.14 -8.93
C LEU A 181 -2.59 11.52 -8.64
N ALA A 182 -2.69 12.45 -9.58
CA ALA A 182 -2.24 13.84 -9.39
C ALA A 182 -3.05 14.55 -8.29
N TYR A 183 -4.36 14.36 -8.27
CA TYR A 183 -5.25 14.88 -7.24
C TYR A 183 -4.91 14.31 -5.85
N ALA A 184 -4.79 12.98 -5.74
CA ALA A 184 -4.39 12.31 -4.50
C ALA A 184 -3.02 12.80 -4.01
N LYS A 185 -2.08 13.02 -4.93
CA LYS A 185 -0.74 13.54 -4.64
C LYS A 185 -0.78 14.92 -4.01
N GLN A 186 -1.67 15.80 -4.46
CA GLN A 186 -1.82 17.15 -3.90
C GLN A 186 -2.40 17.09 -2.47
N ILE A 187 -3.46 16.30 -2.26
CA ILE A 187 -4.10 16.12 -0.94
C ILE A 187 -3.11 15.55 0.08
N ARG A 188 -2.26 14.61 -0.32
CA ARG A 188 -1.29 13.91 0.55
C ARG A 188 0.15 14.37 0.32
N SER A 189 0.36 15.64 0.00
CA SER A 189 1.67 16.19 -0.37
C SER A 189 2.76 16.00 0.69
N ASN A 190 2.39 15.95 1.97
CA ASN A 190 3.32 15.81 3.09
C ASN A 190 3.58 14.35 3.52
N ASP A 191 2.94 13.38 2.88
CA ASP A 191 3.10 11.96 3.21
C ASP A 191 3.99 11.26 2.19
N GLN A 192 5.26 11.09 2.53
CA GLN A 192 6.26 10.49 1.65
C GLN A 192 5.90 9.05 1.25
N LEU A 193 5.33 8.26 2.17
CA LEU A 193 4.94 6.89 1.87
C LEU A 193 3.78 6.84 0.87
N VAL A 194 2.80 7.72 1.02
CA VAL A 194 1.71 7.85 0.04
C VAL A 194 2.25 8.33 -1.31
N GLN A 195 3.16 9.31 -1.32
CA GLN A 195 3.79 9.81 -2.55
C GLN A 195 4.50 8.70 -3.33
N GLU A 196 5.25 7.84 -2.65
CA GLU A 196 5.94 6.72 -3.29
C GLU A 196 4.95 5.67 -3.83
N GLN A 197 3.89 5.36 -3.08
CA GLN A 197 2.84 4.45 -3.54
C GLN A 197 2.17 4.98 -4.83
N LEU A 198 1.81 6.25 -4.86
CA LEU A 198 1.21 6.91 -6.03
C LEU A 198 2.17 6.90 -7.22
N PHE A 199 3.45 7.17 -6.99
CA PHE A 199 4.49 7.14 -8.03
C PHE A 199 4.65 5.74 -8.63
N ARG A 200 4.73 4.69 -7.80
CA ARG A 200 4.83 3.31 -8.26
C ARG A 200 3.61 2.88 -9.06
N MET A 201 2.43 3.24 -8.58
CA MET A 201 1.19 2.94 -9.30
C MET A 201 1.13 3.66 -10.65
N ALA A 202 1.55 4.93 -10.73
CA ALA A 202 1.64 5.67 -12.00
C ALA A 202 2.62 5.01 -12.98
N LYS A 203 3.77 4.55 -12.49
CA LYS A 203 4.77 3.85 -13.29
C LYS A 203 4.24 2.53 -13.85
N LEU A 204 3.57 1.73 -13.02
CA LEU A 204 2.93 0.49 -13.44
C LEU A 204 1.85 0.75 -14.50
N GLN A 205 1.01 1.75 -14.27
CA GLN A 205 -0.04 2.18 -15.18
C GLN A 205 0.54 2.55 -16.55
N ARG A 206 1.60 3.33 -16.57
CA ARG A 206 2.29 3.71 -17.82
C ARG A 206 2.87 2.49 -18.54
N ARG A 207 3.46 1.54 -17.83
CA ARG A 207 3.97 0.27 -18.42
C ARG A 207 2.85 -0.51 -19.09
N LEU A 208 1.70 -0.68 -18.43
CA LEU A 208 0.55 -1.37 -18.98
C LEU A 208 0.04 -0.67 -20.23
N HIS A 209 -0.16 0.64 -20.18
CA HIS A 209 -0.63 1.43 -21.32
C HIS A 209 0.31 1.28 -22.54
N LEU A 210 1.62 1.40 -22.34
CA LEU A 210 2.60 1.23 -23.42
C LEU A 210 2.60 -0.20 -23.98
N ALA A 211 2.42 -1.22 -23.14
CA ALA A 211 2.33 -2.60 -23.59
C ALA A 211 1.10 -2.84 -24.45
N LEU A 212 -0.06 -2.32 -24.04
CA LEU A 212 -1.31 -2.40 -24.82
C LEU A 212 -1.21 -1.65 -26.15
N ALA A 213 -0.62 -0.47 -26.15
CA ALA A 213 -0.41 0.30 -27.39
C ALA A 213 0.49 -0.46 -28.38
N ARG A 214 1.58 -1.09 -27.90
CA ARG A 214 2.46 -1.92 -28.75
C ARG A 214 1.77 -3.17 -29.28
N ALA A 215 0.85 -3.74 -28.54
CA ALA A 215 0.08 -4.90 -28.94
C ALA A 215 -1.13 -4.54 -29.82
N SER A 216 -1.34 -3.26 -30.17
CA SER A 216 -2.53 -2.75 -30.85
C SER A 216 -3.84 -3.16 -30.16
N ALA A 217 -3.81 -3.25 -28.82
CA ALA A 217 -4.91 -3.68 -27.95
C ALA A 217 -5.44 -2.53 -27.08
N SER A 218 -5.38 -1.30 -27.57
CA SER A 218 -5.81 -0.12 -26.80
C SER A 218 -7.32 -0.01 -26.63
N ASP A 219 -8.09 -0.73 -27.44
CA ASP A 219 -9.55 -0.76 -27.48
C ASP A 219 -10.19 -1.84 -26.59
N ILE A 220 -9.39 -2.53 -25.76
CA ILE A 220 -9.92 -3.51 -24.80
C ILE A 220 -10.92 -2.85 -23.84
N ASP A 221 -11.93 -3.59 -23.42
CA ASP A 221 -12.89 -3.12 -22.42
C ASP A 221 -12.23 -2.90 -21.05
N LEU A 222 -12.84 -2.04 -20.25
CA LEU A 222 -12.30 -1.68 -18.94
C LEU A 222 -12.18 -2.86 -17.97
N LYS A 223 -13.03 -3.87 -18.11
CA LYS A 223 -12.98 -5.08 -17.25
C LYS A 223 -11.75 -5.93 -17.58
N SER A 224 -11.50 -6.17 -18.86
CA SER A 224 -10.29 -6.89 -19.31
C SER A 224 -9.02 -6.14 -18.93
N TYR A 225 -9.03 -4.80 -19.05
CA TYR A 225 -7.94 -3.95 -18.58
C TYR A 225 -7.70 -4.10 -17.07
N ALA A 226 -8.75 -4.10 -16.24
CA ALA A 226 -8.65 -4.28 -14.81
C ALA A 226 -8.00 -5.61 -14.44
N GLU A 227 -8.36 -6.71 -15.11
CA GLU A 227 -7.77 -8.03 -14.88
C GLU A 227 -6.28 -8.09 -15.23
N LEU A 228 -5.88 -7.49 -16.36
CA LEU A 228 -4.46 -7.38 -16.73
C LEU A 228 -3.67 -6.59 -15.69
N ARG A 229 -4.20 -5.44 -15.28
CA ARG A 229 -3.58 -4.60 -14.25
C ARG A 229 -3.42 -5.35 -12.92
N LYS A 230 -4.46 -6.08 -12.51
CA LYS A 230 -4.45 -6.86 -11.26
C LYS A 230 -3.32 -7.89 -11.22
N ARG A 231 -3.01 -8.53 -12.35
CA ARG A 231 -1.87 -9.45 -12.46
C ARG A 231 -0.55 -8.72 -12.25
N LEU A 232 -0.35 -7.56 -12.92
CA LEU A 232 0.87 -6.78 -12.80
C LEU A 232 1.08 -6.22 -11.38
N VAL A 233 0.00 -5.79 -10.71
CA VAL A 233 0.08 -5.27 -9.34
C VAL A 233 0.54 -6.34 -8.35
N ARG A 234 0.18 -7.61 -8.55
CA ARG A 234 0.62 -8.73 -7.69
C ARG A 234 2.11 -9.02 -7.79
N GLU A 235 2.72 -8.72 -8.94
CA GLU A 235 4.15 -8.94 -9.20
C GLU A 235 5.00 -7.73 -8.78
N GLU A 236 4.37 -6.56 -8.59
CA GLU A 236 5.09 -5.33 -8.26
C GLU A 236 5.26 -5.18 -6.75
N GLN A 237 6.46 -4.79 -6.33
CA GLN A 237 6.78 -4.51 -4.93
C GLN A 237 7.23 -3.07 -4.75
N LEU A 238 6.83 -2.47 -3.63
CA LEU A 238 7.38 -1.22 -3.14
C LEU A 238 8.64 -1.55 -2.34
N ALA A 239 9.80 -1.16 -2.85
CA ALA A 239 11.03 -1.23 -2.09
C ALA A 239 11.09 -0.03 -1.13
N PHE A 240 11.35 -0.28 0.13
CA PHE A 240 11.68 0.78 1.07
C PHE A 240 13.16 1.13 0.90
N PHE A 241 13.44 2.42 0.70
CA PHE A 241 14.80 2.92 0.66
C PHE A 241 15.19 3.37 2.07
N GLY A 242 15.98 2.54 2.76
CA GLY A 242 16.72 2.93 3.94
C GLY A 242 18.22 3.03 3.61
N GLU A 243 18.99 3.71 4.41
CA GLU A 243 20.45 3.60 4.30
C GLU A 243 20.85 2.17 4.70
N PRO A 244 21.44 1.40 3.77
CA PRO A 244 21.85 0.03 4.07
C PRO A 244 22.79 0.05 5.29
N LEU A 245 22.55 -0.84 6.25
CA LEU A 245 23.37 -1.07 7.44
C LEU A 245 23.32 -0.02 8.56
N GLN A 246 22.45 1.00 8.50
CA GLN A 246 22.24 1.91 9.63
C GLN A 246 20.90 1.62 10.33
N GLY A 247 20.95 1.49 11.64
CA GLY A 247 19.78 1.30 12.48
C GLY A 247 19.23 -0.13 12.52
N MET A 248 18.09 -0.28 13.14
CA MET A 248 17.36 -1.54 13.27
C MET A 248 16.97 -2.08 11.88
N GLN A 249 17.22 -3.36 11.64
CA GLN A 249 16.91 -4.01 10.37
C GLN A 249 15.54 -4.69 10.45
N ILE A 250 14.65 -4.41 9.50
CA ILE A 250 13.40 -5.15 9.29
C ILE A 250 13.49 -5.86 7.96
N MET A 251 13.38 -7.17 7.95
CA MET A 251 13.59 -8.01 6.78
C MET A 251 12.67 -9.22 6.74
N GLY A 252 12.42 -9.73 5.54
CA GLY A 252 11.76 -11.01 5.36
C GLY A 252 12.66 -12.17 5.73
N PHE A 253 12.08 -13.36 5.85
CA PHE A 253 12.80 -14.56 6.26
C PHE A 253 13.90 -14.96 5.26
N LEU A 254 13.70 -14.68 3.97
CA LEU A 254 14.67 -15.02 2.92
C LEU A 254 15.85 -14.06 2.89
N GLU A 255 15.64 -12.80 3.21
CA GLU A 255 16.66 -11.75 3.25
C GLU A 255 17.60 -11.88 4.45
N ALA A 256 17.15 -12.56 5.51
CA ALA A 256 17.93 -12.78 6.73
C ALA A 256 19.04 -13.82 6.60
N ARG A 257 19.22 -14.41 5.41
CA ARG A 257 20.22 -15.45 5.18
C ARG A 257 21.63 -14.89 5.25
N ALA A 258 22.51 -15.61 5.93
CA ALA A 258 23.95 -15.35 6.03
C ALA A 258 24.32 -13.97 6.61
N ILE A 259 23.44 -13.39 7.43
CA ILE A 259 23.71 -12.15 8.18
C ILE A 259 23.62 -12.47 9.67
N ASP A 260 24.68 -12.14 10.41
CA ASP A 260 24.69 -12.30 11.87
C ASP A 260 24.16 -11.04 12.55
N HIS A 261 23.28 -11.24 13.51
CA HIS A 261 22.73 -10.19 14.36
C HIS A 261 22.87 -10.55 15.83
N THR A 262 23.13 -9.55 16.66
CA THR A 262 23.26 -9.74 18.11
C THR A 262 21.90 -10.07 18.74
N HIS A 263 20.85 -9.39 18.27
CA HIS A 263 19.47 -9.60 18.70
C HIS A 263 18.58 -9.89 17.49
N VAL A 264 17.73 -10.89 17.60
CA VAL A 264 16.79 -11.27 16.55
C VAL A 264 15.40 -11.40 17.13
N LEU A 265 14.44 -10.64 16.57
CA LEU A 265 13.02 -10.82 16.77
C LEU A 265 12.41 -11.50 15.55
N LEU A 266 11.95 -12.73 15.72
CA LEU A 266 11.22 -13.45 14.67
C LEU A 266 9.71 -13.34 14.91
N LEU A 267 8.99 -12.74 13.98
CA LEU A 267 7.54 -12.56 14.02
C LEU A 267 6.85 -13.46 13.00
N GLY A 268 5.65 -13.92 13.33
CA GLY A 268 4.87 -14.75 12.40
C GLY A 268 5.35 -16.21 12.32
N ALA A 269 6.12 -16.69 13.30
CA ALA A 269 6.55 -18.09 13.37
C ALA A 269 5.37 -19.01 13.77
N ASN A 270 4.33 -19.04 12.94
CA ASN A 270 3.13 -19.84 13.15
C ASN A 270 3.21 -21.15 12.37
N ASP A 271 2.46 -22.14 12.82
CA ASP A 271 2.27 -23.37 12.07
C ASP A 271 1.74 -23.08 10.66
N GLY A 272 2.30 -23.76 9.66
CA GLY A 272 2.02 -23.49 8.24
C GLY A 272 2.78 -22.31 7.63
N THR A 273 3.35 -21.43 8.43
CA THR A 273 4.25 -20.34 7.97
C THR A 273 5.71 -20.75 8.14
N LEU A 274 6.06 -21.33 9.29
CA LEU A 274 7.37 -21.91 9.59
C LEU A 274 7.19 -23.21 10.43
N PRO A 275 7.56 -24.37 9.88
CA PRO A 275 7.94 -24.61 8.49
C PRO A 275 6.79 -24.44 7.51
N ARG A 276 7.10 -23.99 6.29
CA ARG A 276 6.09 -23.93 5.23
C ARG A 276 5.78 -25.36 4.79
N ASN A 277 4.55 -25.80 4.96
CA ASN A 277 4.13 -27.08 4.42
C ASN A 277 4.21 -27.03 2.88
N THR A 278 4.99 -27.92 2.30
CA THR A 278 5.15 -28.11 0.85
C THR A 278 3.98 -28.85 0.27
#